data_bd57c77dfb71e016458ff0658b05aa25
#
_entry.id   bd57c77dfb71e016458ff0658b05aa25
#
_cell.length_a   1.000
_cell.length_b   1.000
_cell.length_c   1.000
_cell.angle_alpha   90.00
_cell.angle_beta   90.00
_cell.angle_gamma   90.00
#
_symmetry.space_group_name_H-M   'P 1'
#
loop_
_entity.id
_entity.type
_entity.pdbx_description
1 polymer ?
#
loop_
_entity_poly.entity_id
_entity_poly.type
_entity_poly.pdbx_seq_one_letter_code
_entity_poly.pdbx_strand_id
1 'polypeptide(L)'
;MDLHFRPENAHAIARDGQDNMDILVASKSMSMFVMDPASQAVLRYAESHPHCTHEQLTEALVDQFSVDEVAETVQEFIALEILHAHDRSPSRAAVPTLDVEHFPVSSLVVNVANKCNLHCTYCYEPEGAKYGPSPVQMDWDTARESVDFLFKKSGQSKEINLIFFGGEALLNFKLMRQIVAYAGEKAEAEEKIIDYSLTTNGTLLTDEIIDFFQAHRFGLTISIDGPKDLHDKRRVFLNKRGEQKGSYDLLRPRLERLLERYTARPVVARVTVTKDAIDVVRTYEHLAELGFFEVGFSPVTAEAGTEYGLEPTDLRELLSQFRELGQLYVERALNNQYTGFSNLSTMLTDIHLGTNKFFPCGAGLGLLDVDGNGDVYLCHRFPGNEEQKYGNVKDGVDYDRLNTFINGAHLGNKPVCQTCWIRGLCGGGCYHEAMTEFGDATLPNLHYCDFLREWTEYGIRVYMQLEEKNPGFIEQYVVRGRGDAPKELT
;
A
#
# COMPACT_ATOMS: atom_id res chain seq x y z
N MET A 1 4.84 -42.22 12.00
CA MET A 1 5.40 -40.85 11.98
C MET A 1 4.41 -39.96 12.69
N ASP A 2 4.84 -39.24 13.74
CA ASP A 2 4.00 -38.29 14.45
C ASP A 2 3.83 -37.02 13.61
N LEU A 3 2.60 -36.53 13.51
CA LEU A 3 2.20 -35.34 12.76
C LEU A 3 1.65 -34.28 13.71
N HIS A 4 2.08 -33.04 13.55
CA HIS A 4 1.62 -31.89 14.32
C HIS A 4 1.08 -30.84 13.37
N PHE A 5 -0.22 -30.55 13.45
CA PHE A 5 -0.87 -29.50 12.66
C PHE A 5 -0.50 -28.11 13.17
N ARG A 6 -0.25 -27.20 12.25
CA ARG A 6 0.10 -25.80 12.50
C ARG A 6 -0.96 -24.86 11.91
N PRO A 7 -2.00 -24.55 12.69
CA PRO A 7 -3.12 -23.72 12.19
C PRO A 7 -2.68 -22.35 11.73
N GLU A 8 -1.60 -21.80 12.29
CA GLU A 8 -1.04 -20.52 11.85
C GLU A 8 -0.41 -20.54 10.45
N ASN A 9 -0.16 -21.73 9.91
CA ASN A 9 0.45 -21.90 8.57
C ASN A 9 -0.56 -22.24 7.48
N ALA A 10 -1.82 -22.50 7.84
CA ALA A 10 -2.87 -22.84 6.91
C ALA A 10 -4.10 -21.95 7.11
N HIS A 11 -4.70 -21.49 6.02
CA HIS A 11 -5.99 -20.81 6.04
C HIS A 11 -6.84 -21.31 4.88
N ALA A 12 -7.95 -21.97 5.19
CA ALA A 12 -8.86 -22.48 4.19
C ALA A 12 -9.97 -21.46 3.89
N ILE A 13 -10.28 -21.27 2.61
CA ILE A 13 -11.28 -20.32 2.12
C ILE A 13 -12.30 -21.07 1.27
N ALA A 14 -13.60 -20.80 1.47
CA ALA A 14 -14.66 -21.27 0.61
C ALA A 14 -14.80 -20.37 -0.63
N ARG A 15 -14.67 -20.92 -1.84
CA ARG A 15 -14.74 -20.17 -3.10
C ARG A 15 -16.07 -19.44 -3.26
N ASP A 16 -17.17 -20.13 -3.00
CA ASP A 16 -18.54 -19.62 -3.22
C ASP A 16 -19.22 -19.14 -1.93
N GLY A 17 -18.49 -18.99 -0.82
CA GLY A 17 -19.09 -18.67 0.48
C GLY A 17 -19.97 -19.79 1.06
N GLN A 18 -19.93 -20.99 0.48
CA GLN A 18 -20.55 -22.23 0.97
C GLN A 18 -19.54 -23.01 1.84
N ASP A 19 -20.00 -24.06 2.51
CA ASP A 19 -19.16 -24.84 3.44
C ASP A 19 -18.00 -25.62 2.80
N ASN A 20 -17.84 -25.55 1.49
CA ASN A 20 -16.76 -26.23 0.77
C ASN A 20 -15.51 -25.37 0.71
N MET A 21 -14.62 -25.56 1.67
CA MET A 21 -13.32 -24.89 1.77
C MET A 21 -12.33 -25.49 0.78
N ASP A 22 -12.32 -24.99 -0.45
CA ASP A 22 -11.54 -25.55 -1.55
C ASP A 22 -10.29 -24.75 -1.92
N ILE A 23 -10.04 -23.59 -1.30
CA ILE A 23 -8.82 -22.82 -1.45
C ILE A 23 -8.01 -22.91 -0.16
N LEU A 24 -6.75 -23.29 -0.27
CA LEU A 24 -5.79 -23.31 0.83
C LEU A 24 -4.73 -22.24 0.62
N VAL A 25 -4.54 -21.39 1.62
CA VAL A 25 -3.44 -20.42 1.68
C VAL A 25 -2.38 -20.95 2.64
N ALA A 26 -1.21 -21.27 2.12
CA ALA A 26 -0.03 -21.62 2.92
C ALA A 26 0.63 -20.31 3.39
N SER A 27 0.35 -19.92 4.64
CA SER A 27 0.62 -18.57 5.16
C SER A 27 2.11 -18.19 5.24
N LYS A 28 3.03 -19.15 5.23
CA LYS A 28 4.48 -18.88 5.23
C LYS A 28 5.01 -18.45 3.87
N SER A 29 4.59 -19.15 2.82
CA SER A 29 5.00 -18.86 1.44
C SER A 29 4.05 -17.91 0.73
N MET A 30 2.85 -17.67 1.29
CA MET A 30 1.71 -17.03 0.62
C MET A 30 1.27 -17.75 -0.66
N SER A 31 1.61 -19.02 -0.80
CA SER A 31 1.15 -19.86 -1.91
C SER A 31 -0.31 -20.25 -1.72
N MET A 32 -1.04 -20.30 -2.83
CA MET A 32 -2.45 -20.65 -2.83
C MET A 32 -2.68 -21.89 -3.69
N PHE A 33 -3.54 -22.79 -3.21
CA PHE A 33 -3.82 -24.06 -3.85
C PHE A 33 -5.33 -24.30 -3.90
N VAL A 34 -5.81 -24.89 -4.98
CA VAL A 34 -7.13 -25.50 -5.00
C VAL A 34 -6.99 -26.89 -4.42
N MET A 35 -7.69 -27.15 -3.32
CA MET A 35 -7.66 -28.45 -2.66
C MET A 35 -8.58 -29.45 -3.36
N ASP A 36 -8.06 -30.61 -3.66
CA ASP A 36 -8.86 -31.76 -4.03
C ASP A 36 -9.59 -32.37 -2.79
N PRO A 37 -10.51 -33.32 -2.97
CA PRO A 37 -11.23 -33.93 -1.86
C PRO A 37 -10.33 -34.60 -0.81
N ALA A 38 -9.18 -35.19 -1.21
CA ALA A 38 -8.25 -35.83 -0.29
C ALA A 38 -7.54 -34.79 0.59
N SER A 39 -7.06 -33.69 -0.02
CA SER A 39 -6.46 -32.57 0.69
C SER A 39 -7.42 -31.92 1.69
N GLN A 40 -8.69 -31.74 1.31
CA GLN A 40 -9.73 -31.23 2.22
C GLN A 40 -9.97 -32.16 3.41
N ALA A 41 -10.03 -33.48 3.17
CA ALA A 41 -10.23 -34.45 4.22
C ALA A 41 -9.05 -34.53 5.19
N VAL A 42 -7.82 -34.53 4.66
CA VAL A 42 -6.59 -34.52 5.45
C VAL A 42 -6.52 -33.24 6.32
N LEU A 43 -6.84 -32.07 5.76
CA LEU A 43 -6.84 -30.81 6.49
C LEU A 43 -7.87 -30.84 7.64
N ARG A 44 -9.12 -31.23 7.36
CA ARG A 44 -10.18 -31.33 8.39
C ARG A 44 -9.84 -32.31 9.49
N TYR A 45 -9.23 -33.45 9.14
CA TYR A 45 -8.79 -34.40 10.15
C TYR A 45 -7.68 -33.80 11.02
N ALA A 46 -6.68 -33.16 10.43
CA ALA A 46 -5.58 -32.52 11.15
C ALA A 46 -6.06 -31.35 12.05
N GLU A 47 -7.03 -30.56 11.62
CA GLU A 47 -7.66 -29.51 12.43
C GLU A 47 -8.35 -30.07 13.67
N SER A 48 -9.06 -31.20 13.52
CA SER A 48 -9.74 -31.85 14.64
C SER A 48 -8.82 -32.68 15.52
N HIS A 49 -7.67 -33.12 14.99
CA HIS A 49 -6.65 -33.93 15.66
C HIS A 49 -5.25 -33.30 15.48
N PRO A 50 -4.95 -32.18 16.14
CA PRO A 50 -3.70 -31.44 15.94
C PRO A 50 -2.42 -32.24 16.21
N HIS A 51 -2.56 -33.34 16.95
CA HIS A 51 -1.51 -34.32 17.22
C HIS A 51 -2.02 -35.70 16.83
N CYS A 52 -1.56 -36.22 15.72
CA CYS A 52 -1.92 -37.59 15.27
C CYS A 52 -0.71 -38.29 14.67
N THR A 53 -0.82 -39.60 14.49
CA THR A 53 0.17 -40.30 13.66
C THR A 53 -0.30 -40.38 12.22
N HIS A 54 0.65 -40.53 11.30
CA HIS A 54 0.33 -40.80 9.89
C HIS A 54 -0.57 -42.03 9.73
N GLU A 55 -0.37 -43.06 10.59
CA GLU A 55 -1.18 -44.29 10.60
C GLU A 55 -2.63 -44.01 11.00
N GLN A 56 -2.86 -43.24 12.09
CA GLN A 56 -4.20 -42.85 12.54
C GLN A 56 -4.93 -42.02 11.48
N LEU A 57 -4.25 -41.10 10.81
CA LEU A 57 -4.81 -40.27 9.73
C LEU A 57 -5.18 -41.15 8.54
N THR A 58 -4.31 -42.07 8.13
CA THR A 58 -4.57 -42.99 7.02
C THR A 58 -5.73 -43.93 7.34
N GLU A 59 -5.76 -44.54 8.54
CA GLU A 59 -6.89 -45.41 8.96
C GLU A 59 -8.24 -44.69 8.97
N ALA A 60 -8.26 -43.42 9.36
CA ALA A 60 -9.48 -42.60 9.40
C ALA A 60 -10.02 -42.25 8.01
N LEU A 61 -9.16 -42.23 6.98
CA LEU A 61 -9.54 -41.82 5.63
C LEU A 61 -9.55 -42.95 4.58
N VAL A 62 -9.10 -44.15 4.94
CA VAL A 62 -8.95 -45.32 4.01
C VAL A 62 -10.24 -45.74 3.33
N ASP A 63 -11.39 -45.49 3.92
CA ASP A 63 -12.69 -45.81 3.33
C ASP A 63 -13.09 -44.84 2.21
N GLN A 64 -12.43 -43.69 2.12
CA GLN A 64 -12.74 -42.62 1.18
C GLN A 64 -11.65 -42.41 0.14
N PHE A 65 -10.37 -42.60 0.51
CA PHE A 65 -9.19 -42.33 -0.32
C PHE A 65 -8.20 -43.47 -0.22
N SER A 66 -7.39 -43.67 -1.26
CA SER A 66 -6.31 -44.64 -1.23
C SER A 66 -5.19 -44.21 -0.27
N VAL A 67 -4.44 -45.20 0.22
CA VAL A 67 -3.28 -44.95 1.10
C VAL A 67 -2.26 -44.03 0.43
N ASP A 68 -2.06 -44.17 -0.87
CA ASP A 68 -1.12 -43.37 -1.66
C ASP A 68 -1.57 -41.91 -1.77
N GLU A 69 -2.86 -41.63 -2.05
CA GLU A 69 -3.41 -40.27 -2.09
C GLU A 69 -3.24 -39.54 -0.72
N VAL A 70 -3.56 -40.22 0.37
CA VAL A 70 -3.35 -39.67 1.73
C VAL A 70 -1.87 -39.40 2.01
N ALA A 71 -0.99 -40.32 1.62
CA ALA A 71 0.44 -40.18 1.83
C ALA A 71 1.03 -39.02 1.01
N GLU A 72 0.65 -38.88 -0.25
CA GLU A 72 1.07 -37.75 -1.11
C GLU A 72 0.62 -36.41 -0.50
N THR A 73 -0.64 -36.28 -0.12
CA THR A 73 -1.17 -35.07 0.53
C THR A 73 -0.43 -34.74 1.83
N VAL A 74 -0.14 -35.72 2.68
CA VAL A 74 0.63 -35.51 3.90
C VAL A 74 2.02 -35.00 3.60
N GLN A 75 2.70 -35.53 2.57
CA GLN A 75 4.02 -35.05 2.15
C GLN A 75 3.99 -33.60 1.64
N GLU A 76 2.97 -33.26 0.85
CA GLU A 76 2.75 -31.88 0.40
C GLU A 76 2.51 -30.94 1.57
N PHE A 77 1.67 -31.30 2.53
CA PHE A 77 1.41 -30.48 3.73
C PHE A 77 2.62 -30.36 4.64
N ILE A 78 3.51 -31.34 4.67
CA ILE A 78 4.80 -31.23 5.36
C ILE A 78 5.72 -30.27 4.60
N ALA A 79 5.78 -30.34 3.27
CA ALA A 79 6.58 -29.42 2.44
C ALA A 79 6.12 -27.97 2.57
N LEU A 80 4.80 -27.74 2.75
CA LEU A 80 4.20 -26.42 2.99
C LEU A 80 4.27 -25.98 4.46
N GLU A 81 4.87 -26.78 5.33
CA GLU A 81 4.95 -26.57 6.78
C GLU A 81 3.57 -26.42 7.46
N ILE A 82 2.52 -26.98 6.88
CA ILE A 82 1.17 -27.09 7.45
C ILE A 82 1.15 -28.23 8.49
N LEU A 83 1.80 -29.35 8.14
CA LEU A 83 2.07 -30.46 9.04
C LEU A 83 3.57 -30.54 9.37
N HIS A 84 3.91 -30.89 10.58
CA HIS A 84 5.29 -31.14 11.01
C HIS A 84 5.46 -32.60 11.46
N ALA A 85 6.49 -33.26 10.94
CA ALA A 85 6.76 -34.67 11.21
C ALA A 85 7.39 -34.96 12.61
N HIS A 86 7.69 -33.96 13.41
CA HIS A 86 8.21 -34.07 14.78
C HIS A 86 7.78 -32.85 15.59
N ASP A 87 7.59 -33.04 16.91
CA ASP A 87 7.36 -31.95 17.85
C ASP A 87 8.64 -31.12 18.04
N ARG A 88 9.14 -30.55 16.96
CA ARG A 88 10.04 -29.42 17.07
C ARG A 88 9.12 -28.23 17.28
N SER A 89 9.08 -27.74 18.52
CA SER A 89 8.71 -26.34 18.76
C SER A 89 9.39 -25.55 17.67
N PRO A 90 8.69 -24.72 16.89
CA PRO A 90 9.31 -23.99 15.81
C PRO A 90 10.55 -23.34 16.42
N SER A 91 11.75 -23.78 16.02
CA SER A 91 12.92 -23.01 16.33
C SER A 91 12.59 -21.69 15.67
N ARG A 92 12.39 -20.65 16.47
CA ARG A 92 12.13 -19.31 15.98
C ARG A 92 13.31 -19.04 15.04
N ALA A 93 13.09 -19.22 13.76
CA ALA A 93 14.13 -18.95 12.78
C ALA A 93 14.58 -17.53 13.08
N ALA A 94 15.87 -17.36 13.37
CA ALA A 94 16.40 -16.06 13.72
C ALA A 94 16.01 -15.11 12.60
N VAL A 95 15.30 -14.03 12.95
CA VAL A 95 14.94 -12.99 11.98
C VAL A 95 16.26 -12.50 11.39
N PRO A 96 16.44 -12.54 10.05
CA PRO A 96 17.66 -12.04 9.43
C PRO A 96 17.89 -10.59 9.82
N THR A 97 19.08 -10.27 10.32
CA THR A 97 19.45 -8.89 10.55
C THR A 97 19.79 -8.23 9.22
N LEU A 98 19.07 -7.16 8.89
CA LEU A 98 19.35 -6.35 7.71
C LEU A 98 20.36 -5.27 8.05
N ASP A 99 21.28 -5.01 7.14
CA ASP A 99 22.14 -3.84 7.15
C ASP A 99 21.63 -2.84 6.10
N VAL A 100 20.85 -1.86 6.56
CA VAL A 100 20.19 -0.89 5.68
C VAL A 100 21.16 0.15 5.11
N GLU A 101 22.38 0.29 5.63
CA GLU A 101 23.38 1.19 5.05
C GLU A 101 23.75 0.77 3.63
N HIS A 102 23.79 -0.54 3.38
CA HIS A 102 24.11 -1.12 2.08
C HIS A 102 22.88 -1.36 1.20
N PHE A 103 21.70 -1.05 1.71
CA PHE A 103 20.47 -1.16 0.91
C PHE A 103 20.31 0.09 0.03
N PRO A 104 20.13 -0.05 -1.29
CA PRO A 104 20.04 1.12 -2.17
C PRO A 104 18.74 1.89 -1.92
N VAL A 105 18.83 3.19 -1.69
CA VAL A 105 17.68 4.10 -1.66
C VAL A 105 17.32 4.45 -3.10
N SER A 106 16.32 3.80 -3.65
CA SER A 106 15.87 4.02 -5.03
C SER A 106 14.76 5.09 -5.15
N SER A 107 14.16 5.47 -4.03
CA SER A 107 13.06 6.46 -4.01
C SER A 107 13.30 7.50 -2.92
N LEU A 108 13.20 8.77 -3.28
CA LEU A 108 13.31 9.88 -2.32
C LEU A 108 12.06 10.76 -2.42
N VAL A 109 11.37 10.93 -1.29
CA VAL A 109 10.35 11.96 -1.16
C VAL A 109 11.03 13.27 -0.78
N VAL A 110 10.66 14.34 -1.47
CA VAL A 110 11.21 15.69 -1.23
C VAL A 110 10.06 16.62 -0.89
N ASN A 111 10.01 17.06 0.38
CA ASN A 111 9.01 18.02 0.83
C ASN A 111 9.46 19.43 0.47
N VAL A 112 9.16 19.86 -0.75
CA VAL A 112 9.59 21.16 -1.28
C VAL A 112 8.90 22.36 -0.62
N ALA A 113 7.72 22.11 0.02
CA ALA A 113 6.98 23.12 0.78
C ALA A 113 6.18 22.44 1.88
N ASN A 114 6.44 22.75 3.14
CA ASN A 114 5.67 22.25 4.27
C ASN A 114 4.44 23.12 4.60
N LYS A 115 4.16 24.14 3.80
CA LYS A 115 2.93 24.93 3.84
C LYS A 115 1.92 24.38 2.83
N CYS A 116 0.64 24.34 3.22
CA CYS A 116 -0.48 24.06 2.33
C CYS A 116 -1.37 25.31 2.16
N ASN A 117 -2.03 25.41 1.03
CA ASN A 117 -3.05 26.42 0.77
C ASN A 117 -4.47 25.96 1.16
N LEU A 118 -4.63 24.67 1.56
CA LEU A 118 -5.87 24.11 2.14
C LEU A 118 -5.69 23.86 3.65
N HIS A 119 -6.82 23.74 4.34
CA HIS A 119 -6.94 23.30 5.73
C HIS A 119 -7.87 22.10 5.83
N CYS A 120 -7.43 20.96 5.29
CA CYS A 120 -8.19 19.73 5.37
C CYS A 120 -8.32 19.31 6.85
N THR A 121 -9.54 19.15 7.35
CA THR A 121 -9.80 18.97 8.79
C THR A 121 -9.25 17.64 9.34
N TYR A 122 -9.01 16.67 8.49
CA TYR A 122 -8.38 15.39 8.82
C TYR A 122 -6.86 15.35 8.53
N CYS A 123 -6.27 16.47 8.12
CA CYS A 123 -4.85 16.47 7.76
C CYS A 123 -4.01 16.04 8.96
N TYR A 124 -3.14 15.04 8.77
CA TYR A 124 -2.21 14.60 9.81
C TYR A 124 -1.11 15.64 10.09
N GLU A 125 -1.06 16.69 9.30
CA GLU A 125 -0.19 17.85 9.45
C GLU A 125 -1.00 19.12 9.79
N PRO A 126 -1.51 19.25 11.04
CA PRO A 126 -2.29 20.42 11.40
C PRO A 126 -1.39 21.66 11.46
N GLU A 127 -1.72 22.70 10.69
CA GLU A 127 -1.31 24.13 10.84
C GLU A 127 0.19 24.38 11.04
N GLY A 128 1.10 23.68 10.34
CA GLY A 128 2.54 23.90 10.48
C GLY A 128 3.15 23.46 11.83
N ALA A 129 2.37 22.88 12.71
CA ALA A 129 2.83 22.46 14.04
C ALA A 129 3.77 21.25 14.00
N LYS A 130 3.64 20.37 12.99
CA LYS A 130 4.54 19.21 12.83
C LYS A 130 5.88 19.56 12.21
N TYR A 131 5.97 20.66 11.45
CA TYR A 131 7.21 21.13 10.83
C TYR A 131 7.87 22.27 11.59
N GLY A 132 7.50 22.48 12.85
CA GLY A 132 8.03 23.56 13.68
C GLY A 132 7.28 24.90 13.51
N PRO A 133 7.69 25.94 14.24
CA PRO A 133 6.95 27.20 14.37
C PRO A 133 6.96 28.08 13.11
N SER A 134 7.72 27.72 12.09
CA SER A 134 7.78 28.48 10.82
C SER A 134 7.68 27.53 9.64
N PRO A 135 6.71 27.74 8.72
CA PRO A 135 6.64 26.94 7.51
C PRO A 135 7.88 27.19 6.68
N VAL A 136 8.70 26.16 6.51
CA VAL A 136 9.93 26.18 5.72
C VAL A 136 9.58 25.82 4.28
N GLN A 137 9.99 26.64 3.34
CA GLN A 137 10.11 26.24 1.93
C GLN A 137 11.54 25.79 1.71
N MET A 138 11.72 24.63 1.12
CA MET A 138 13.04 24.14 0.74
C MET A 138 13.71 25.15 -0.18
N ASP A 139 14.97 25.47 0.10
CA ASP A 139 15.80 26.30 -0.77
C ASP A 139 16.54 25.45 -1.82
N TRP A 140 17.20 26.12 -2.76
CA TRP A 140 17.89 25.44 -3.84
C TRP A 140 19.10 24.60 -3.35
N ASP A 141 19.84 25.09 -2.35
CA ASP A 141 21.02 24.37 -1.87
C ASP A 141 20.62 23.05 -1.19
N THR A 142 19.57 23.08 -0.37
CA THR A 142 18.99 21.88 0.25
C THR A 142 18.41 20.92 -0.79
N ALA A 143 17.71 21.44 -1.80
CA ALA A 143 17.16 20.64 -2.88
C ALA A 143 18.25 19.94 -3.69
N ARG A 144 19.33 20.64 -4.04
CA ARG A 144 20.47 20.07 -4.75
C ARG A 144 21.13 18.95 -3.95
N GLU A 145 21.38 19.19 -2.66
CA GLU A 145 21.96 18.17 -1.77
C GLU A 145 21.04 16.95 -1.62
N SER A 146 19.73 17.15 -1.60
CA SER A 146 18.76 16.05 -1.59
C SER A 146 18.83 15.19 -2.87
N VAL A 147 18.97 15.81 -4.03
CA VAL A 147 19.20 15.10 -5.29
C VAL A 147 20.54 14.36 -5.26
N ASP A 148 21.61 15.02 -4.85
CA ASP A 148 22.93 14.41 -4.72
C ASP A 148 22.94 13.22 -3.76
N PHE A 149 22.19 13.33 -2.66
CA PHE A 149 21.97 12.25 -1.69
C PHE A 149 21.29 11.05 -2.35
N LEU A 150 20.18 11.24 -3.11
CA LEU A 150 19.50 10.16 -3.83
C LEU A 150 20.45 9.45 -4.79
N PHE A 151 21.18 10.18 -5.63
CA PHE A 151 22.10 9.60 -6.60
C PHE A 151 23.24 8.82 -5.92
N LYS A 152 23.81 9.35 -4.85
CA LYS A 152 24.83 8.65 -4.05
C LYS A 152 24.30 7.38 -3.39
N LYS A 153 23.08 7.43 -2.81
CA LYS A 153 22.52 6.30 -2.05
C LYS A 153 21.81 5.27 -2.91
N SER A 154 21.45 5.59 -4.14
CA SER A 154 20.87 4.61 -5.08
C SER A 154 21.90 3.57 -5.58
N GLY A 155 23.18 3.81 -5.35
CA GLY A 155 24.22 2.84 -5.74
C GLY A 155 24.14 2.41 -7.20
N GLN A 156 24.02 1.11 -7.43
CA GLN A 156 23.95 0.51 -8.77
C GLN A 156 22.51 0.48 -9.36
N SER A 157 21.52 0.96 -8.64
CA SER A 157 20.13 1.03 -9.16
C SER A 157 20.09 1.88 -10.42
N LYS A 158 19.58 1.32 -11.51
CA LYS A 158 19.45 2.04 -12.79
C LYS A 158 18.20 2.94 -12.80
N GLU A 159 17.16 2.56 -12.08
CA GLU A 159 15.91 3.31 -11.96
C GLU A 159 15.81 3.94 -10.58
N ILE A 160 15.56 5.23 -10.54
CA ILE A 160 15.38 5.99 -9.31
C ILE A 160 14.14 6.88 -9.40
N ASN A 161 13.51 7.13 -8.26
CA ASN A 161 12.28 7.90 -8.18
C ASN A 161 12.47 9.14 -7.31
N LEU A 162 12.06 10.29 -7.82
CA LEU A 162 11.97 11.53 -7.07
C LEU A 162 10.50 11.92 -6.92
N ILE A 163 10.03 11.93 -5.68
CA ILE A 163 8.61 12.09 -5.34
C ILE A 163 8.44 13.46 -4.71
N PHE A 164 7.75 14.36 -5.39
CA PHE A 164 7.45 15.69 -4.85
C PHE A 164 6.27 15.63 -3.90
N PHE A 165 6.46 16.15 -2.71
CA PHE A 165 5.47 16.13 -1.64
C PHE A 165 5.55 17.41 -0.78
N GLY A 166 4.83 17.39 0.37
CA GLY A 166 4.78 18.46 1.35
C GLY A 166 3.34 18.78 1.74
N GLY A 167 3.09 19.96 2.29
CA GLY A 167 1.71 20.43 2.47
C GLY A 167 1.02 20.56 1.11
N GLU A 168 1.55 21.45 0.23
CA GLU A 168 1.22 21.50 -1.19
C GLU A 168 2.47 21.84 -2.00
N ALA A 169 3.02 20.87 -2.71
CA ALA A 169 4.27 21.01 -3.43
C ALA A 169 4.23 22.11 -4.52
N LEU A 170 3.08 22.33 -5.15
CA LEU A 170 2.93 23.36 -6.19
C LEU A 170 3.10 24.79 -5.67
N LEU A 171 3.10 25.02 -4.36
CA LEU A 171 3.48 26.31 -3.79
C LEU A 171 4.96 26.67 -4.05
N ASN A 172 5.80 25.67 -4.34
CA ASN A 172 7.21 25.86 -4.69
C ASN A 172 7.52 25.32 -6.09
N PHE A 173 6.61 25.53 -7.05
CA PHE A 173 6.75 25.04 -8.43
C PHE A 173 8.03 25.51 -9.11
N LYS A 174 8.49 26.73 -8.80
CA LYS A 174 9.77 27.23 -9.32
C LYS A 174 10.94 26.33 -8.92
N LEU A 175 11.00 25.90 -7.67
CA LEU A 175 12.03 24.99 -7.19
C LEU A 175 11.89 23.61 -7.83
N MET A 176 10.65 23.10 -7.98
CA MET A 176 10.43 21.81 -8.66
C MET A 176 11.03 21.79 -10.07
N ARG A 177 10.87 22.86 -10.84
CA ARG A 177 11.49 23.01 -12.17
C ARG A 177 13.02 22.95 -12.12
N GLN A 178 13.63 23.59 -11.14
CA GLN A 178 15.09 23.57 -10.96
C GLN A 178 15.59 22.16 -10.58
N ILE A 179 14.88 21.49 -9.68
CA ILE A 179 15.18 20.11 -9.27
C ILE A 179 15.11 19.17 -10.48
N VAL A 180 14.02 19.22 -11.26
CA VAL A 180 13.83 18.33 -12.44
C VAL A 180 14.93 18.56 -13.47
N ALA A 181 15.30 19.80 -13.75
CA ALA A 181 16.39 20.11 -14.68
C ALA A 181 17.72 19.52 -14.18
N TYR A 182 18.09 19.79 -12.93
CA TYR A 182 19.35 19.30 -12.34
C TYR A 182 19.40 17.78 -12.24
N ALA A 183 18.32 17.16 -11.76
CA ALA A 183 18.24 15.72 -11.61
C ALA A 183 18.25 15.00 -12.97
N GLY A 184 17.63 15.59 -14.01
CA GLY A 184 17.66 15.08 -15.37
C GLY A 184 19.07 15.10 -15.97
N GLU A 185 19.80 16.23 -15.87
CA GLU A 185 21.19 16.32 -16.33
C GLU A 185 22.09 15.31 -15.60
N LYS A 186 21.90 15.13 -14.30
CA LYS A 186 22.68 14.20 -13.50
C LYS A 186 22.33 12.74 -13.85
N ALA A 187 21.07 12.42 -14.12
CA ALA A 187 20.62 11.10 -14.53
C ALA A 187 21.24 10.71 -15.88
N GLU A 188 21.30 11.63 -16.84
CA GLU A 188 21.97 11.42 -18.12
C GLU A 188 23.47 11.16 -17.92
N ALA A 189 24.15 11.95 -17.08
CA ALA A 189 25.57 11.81 -16.81
C ALA A 189 25.94 10.50 -16.10
N GLU A 190 25.07 9.97 -15.24
CA GLU A 190 25.28 8.72 -14.48
C GLU A 190 24.59 7.48 -15.11
N GLU A 191 24.04 7.62 -16.32
CA GLU A 191 23.32 6.58 -17.06
C GLU A 191 22.19 5.92 -16.23
N LYS A 192 21.44 6.77 -15.48
CA LYS A 192 20.27 6.36 -14.70
C LYS A 192 18.97 6.85 -15.36
N ILE A 193 17.90 6.12 -15.09
CA ILE A 193 16.53 6.53 -15.44
C ILE A 193 15.92 7.15 -14.19
N ILE A 194 15.47 8.41 -14.28
CA ILE A 194 14.78 9.06 -13.18
C ILE A 194 13.30 9.22 -13.49
N ASP A 195 12.46 8.72 -12.61
CA ASP A 195 11.00 8.89 -12.63
C ASP A 195 10.58 9.99 -11.66
N TYR A 196 9.60 10.80 -12.08
CA TYR A 196 9.07 11.89 -11.27
C TYR A 196 7.62 11.62 -10.92
N SER A 197 7.25 11.84 -9.67
CA SER A 197 5.86 11.78 -9.25
C SER A 197 5.49 12.90 -8.27
N LEU A 198 4.20 13.19 -8.20
CA LEU A 198 3.65 14.25 -7.36
C LEU A 198 2.30 13.81 -6.79
N THR A 199 2.10 14.12 -5.50
CA THR A 199 0.78 14.18 -4.90
C THR A 199 0.39 15.63 -4.67
N THR A 200 -0.77 16.05 -5.18
CA THR A 200 -1.25 17.44 -5.07
C THR A 200 -2.75 17.51 -4.79
N ASN A 201 -3.18 18.59 -4.14
CA ASN A 201 -4.61 18.90 -4.00
C ASN A 201 -5.21 19.52 -5.29
N GLY A 202 -4.40 19.76 -6.32
CA GLY A 202 -4.80 20.21 -7.65
C GLY A 202 -5.30 21.66 -7.75
N THR A 203 -5.46 22.37 -6.65
CA THR A 203 -6.05 23.74 -6.65
C THR A 203 -5.15 24.81 -7.26
N LEU A 204 -3.88 24.51 -7.51
CA LEU A 204 -2.89 25.41 -8.13
C LEU A 204 -2.53 25.04 -9.57
N LEU A 205 -3.17 24.03 -10.16
CA LEU A 205 -2.93 23.61 -11.53
C LEU A 205 -3.21 24.74 -12.51
N THR A 206 -2.28 24.94 -13.44
CA THR A 206 -2.35 25.86 -14.58
C THR A 206 -1.88 25.14 -15.82
N ASP A 207 -2.13 25.71 -17.00
CA ASP A 207 -1.64 25.14 -18.26
C ASP A 207 -0.12 24.96 -18.28
N GLU A 208 0.64 25.95 -17.76
CA GLU A 208 2.09 25.85 -17.66
C GLU A 208 2.53 24.65 -16.82
N ILE A 209 1.84 24.40 -15.71
CA ILE A 209 2.12 23.26 -14.83
C ILE A 209 1.77 21.94 -15.53
N ILE A 210 0.62 21.88 -16.20
CA ILE A 210 0.20 20.68 -16.94
C ILE A 210 1.19 20.38 -18.08
N ASP A 211 1.60 21.38 -18.84
CA ASP A 211 2.57 21.22 -19.94
C ASP A 211 3.94 20.77 -19.42
N PHE A 212 4.37 21.25 -18.25
CA PHE A 212 5.59 20.80 -17.58
C PHE A 212 5.48 19.32 -17.17
N PHE A 213 4.36 18.92 -16.59
CA PHE A 213 4.13 17.51 -16.23
C PHE A 213 4.10 16.60 -17.45
N GLN A 214 3.47 17.06 -18.53
CA GLN A 214 3.43 16.33 -19.79
C GLN A 214 4.85 16.12 -20.36
N ALA A 215 5.68 17.17 -20.36
CA ALA A 215 7.03 17.13 -20.91
C ALA A 215 7.95 16.17 -20.13
N HIS A 216 7.76 16.07 -18.82
CA HIS A 216 8.58 15.24 -17.94
C HIS A 216 7.91 13.95 -17.49
N ARG A 217 6.75 13.57 -18.07
CA ARG A 217 6.01 12.33 -17.83
C ARG A 217 5.74 12.04 -16.34
N PHE A 218 5.31 13.05 -15.59
CA PHE A 218 5.06 12.89 -14.15
C PHE A 218 4.00 11.83 -13.84
N GLY A 219 4.23 11.00 -12.82
CA GLY A 219 3.18 10.23 -12.17
C GLY A 219 2.32 11.16 -11.29
N LEU A 220 1.04 11.30 -11.60
CA LEU A 220 0.17 12.26 -10.91
C LEU A 220 -0.85 11.57 -10.02
N THR A 221 -0.84 11.92 -8.74
CA THR A 221 -1.86 11.55 -7.76
C THR A 221 -2.59 12.80 -7.31
N ILE A 222 -3.89 12.86 -7.56
CA ILE A 222 -4.72 13.99 -7.17
C ILE A 222 -5.52 13.64 -5.91
N SER A 223 -5.37 14.47 -4.90
CA SER A 223 -6.09 14.34 -3.64
C SER A 223 -7.51 14.90 -3.78
N ILE A 224 -8.52 14.02 -3.91
CA ILE A 224 -9.93 14.39 -4.06
C ILE A 224 -10.81 13.34 -3.37
N ASP A 225 -11.80 13.77 -2.58
CA ASP A 225 -12.58 12.86 -1.73
C ASP A 225 -13.97 12.53 -2.30
N GLY A 226 -14.20 12.79 -3.59
CA GLY A 226 -15.43 12.44 -4.27
C GLY A 226 -16.24 13.66 -4.76
N PRO A 227 -17.57 13.54 -4.90
CA PRO A 227 -18.43 14.63 -5.31
C PRO A 227 -18.41 15.78 -4.29
N LYS A 228 -18.87 16.96 -4.72
CA LYS A 228 -18.74 18.23 -3.98
C LYS A 228 -19.19 18.15 -2.53
N ASP A 229 -20.31 17.50 -2.28
CA ASP A 229 -20.90 17.40 -0.93
C ASP A 229 -20.05 16.55 0.03
N LEU A 230 -19.29 15.57 -0.46
CA LEU A 230 -18.33 14.79 0.31
C LEU A 230 -17.00 15.50 0.42
N HIS A 231 -16.47 15.98 -0.70
CA HIS A 231 -15.17 16.66 -0.74
C HIS A 231 -15.11 17.90 0.15
N ASP A 232 -16.13 18.76 0.04
CA ASP A 232 -16.18 20.04 0.75
C ASP A 232 -16.44 19.91 2.25
N LYS A 233 -16.78 18.71 2.76
CA LYS A 233 -16.88 18.48 4.21
C LYS A 233 -15.53 18.64 4.92
N ARG A 234 -14.45 18.23 4.24
CA ARG A 234 -13.13 18.09 4.88
C ARG A 234 -12.03 18.85 4.18
N ARG A 235 -12.08 19.03 2.84
CA ARG A 235 -11.06 19.75 2.07
C ARG A 235 -11.45 21.20 1.86
N VAL A 236 -11.08 22.05 2.81
CA VAL A 236 -11.53 23.43 2.89
C VAL A 236 -10.36 24.43 2.82
N PHE A 237 -10.68 25.62 2.37
CA PHE A 237 -9.87 26.83 2.61
C PHE A 237 -10.30 27.46 3.93
N LEU A 238 -9.36 28.11 4.61
CA LEU A 238 -9.68 29.07 5.68
C LEU A 238 -9.46 30.50 5.16
N ASN A 239 -10.45 31.37 5.36
CA ASN A 239 -10.25 32.78 5.14
C ASN A 239 -9.56 33.43 6.36
N LYS A 240 -9.23 34.70 6.27
CA LYS A 240 -8.59 35.46 7.37
C LYS A 240 -9.43 35.55 8.65
N ARG A 241 -10.74 35.21 8.59
CA ARG A 241 -11.66 35.19 9.74
C ARG A 241 -11.83 33.80 10.31
N GLY A 242 -11.14 32.76 9.77
CA GLY A 242 -11.29 31.37 10.15
C GLY A 242 -12.55 30.69 9.58
N GLU A 243 -13.28 31.33 8.64
CA GLU A 243 -14.44 30.72 8.00
C GLU A 243 -13.99 29.71 6.95
N GLN A 244 -14.61 28.54 6.97
CA GLN A 244 -14.32 27.44 6.04
C GLN A 244 -15.07 27.63 4.71
N LYS A 245 -14.40 27.34 3.61
CA LYS A 245 -14.98 27.29 2.28
C LYS A 245 -14.47 26.04 1.56
N GLY A 246 -15.38 25.23 1.04
CA GLY A 246 -15.03 24.05 0.26
C GLY A 246 -14.16 24.38 -0.95
N SER A 247 -13.31 23.43 -1.32
CA SER A 247 -12.33 23.61 -2.41
C SER A 247 -12.78 23.03 -3.75
N TYR A 248 -13.85 22.24 -3.80
CA TYR A 248 -14.31 21.52 -4.98
C TYR A 248 -14.58 22.42 -6.21
N ASP A 249 -15.30 23.54 -6.03
CA ASP A 249 -15.63 24.44 -7.14
C ASP A 249 -14.38 25.08 -7.79
N LEU A 250 -13.30 25.26 -7.04
CA LEU A 250 -12.03 25.72 -7.57
C LEU A 250 -11.26 24.60 -8.25
N LEU A 251 -11.32 23.39 -7.68
CA LEU A 251 -10.58 22.23 -8.14
C LEU A 251 -11.14 21.67 -9.46
N ARG A 252 -12.46 21.45 -9.54
CA ARG A 252 -13.11 20.74 -10.62
C ARG A 252 -12.71 21.24 -12.03
N PRO A 253 -12.81 22.53 -12.38
CA PRO A 253 -12.45 22.98 -13.74
C PRO A 253 -10.95 22.79 -14.05
N ARG A 254 -10.08 22.74 -13.04
CA ARG A 254 -8.64 22.47 -13.20
C ARG A 254 -8.39 21.00 -13.47
N LEU A 255 -9.16 20.12 -12.81
CA LEU A 255 -9.09 18.68 -13.05
C LEU A 255 -9.58 18.31 -14.46
N GLU A 256 -10.73 18.83 -14.87
CA GLU A 256 -11.26 18.62 -16.21
C GLU A 256 -10.22 19.00 -17.26
N ARG A 257 -9.55 20.15 -17.07
CA ARG A 257 -8.48 20.60 -17.96
C ARG A 257 -7.21 19.72 -17.88
N LEU A 258 -6.84 19.25 -16.69
CA LEU A 258 -5.74 18.30 -16.53
C LEU A 258 -6.03 17.00 -17.27
N LEU A 259 -7.19 16.39 -17.03
CA LEU A 259 -7.58 15.09 -17.58
C LEU A 259 -7.77 15.14 -19.11
N GLU A 260 -8.17 16.29 -19.65
CA GLU A 260 -8.25 16.51 -21.09
C GLU A 260 -6.86 16.63 -21.76
N ARG A 261 -5.90 17.31 -21.11
CA ARG A 261 -4.62 17.68 -21.73
C ARG A 261 -3.47 16.75 -21.42
N TYR A 262 -3.49 16.13 -20.23
CA TYR A 262 -2.40 15.29 -19.77
C TYR A 262 -2.58 13.84 -20.24
N THR A 263 -1.69 13.39 -21.12
CA THR A 263 -1.75 12.08 -21.76
C THR A 263 -0.48 11.25 -21.59
N ALA A 264 0.54 11.79 -20.90
CA ALA A 264 1.84 11.14 -20.77
C ALA A 264 1.79 9.87 -19.88
N ARG A 265 0.91 9.88 -18.87
CA ARG A 265 0.68 8.75 -17.93
C ARG A 265 -0.75 8.82 -17.39
N PRO A 266 -1.30 7.69 -16.91
CA PRO A 266 -2.56 7.67 -16.18
C PRO A 266 -2.56 8.62 -14.97
N VAL A 267 -3.68 9.30 -14.74
CA VAL A 267 -3.88 10.15 -13.55
C VAL A 267 -4.68 9.38 -12.52
N VAL A 268 -4.22 9.37 -11.28
CA VAL A 268 -4.82 8.62 -10.17
C VAL A 268 -5.50 9.57 -9.19
N ALA A 269 -6.72 9.24 -8.77
CA ALA A 269 -7.41 9.90 -7.67
C ALA A 269 -7.07 9.21 -6.35
N ARG A 270 -6.77 9.99 -5.31
CA ARG A 270 -6.59 9.51 -3.93
C ARG A 270 -7.66 10.08 -3.04
N VAL A 271 -8.50 9.20 -2.51
CA VAL A 271 -9.62 9.50 -1.62
C VAL A 271 -9.23 9.18 -0.19
N THR A 272 -9.43 10.12 0.73
CA THR A 272 -9.36 9.86 2.17
C THR A 272 -10.77 9.61 2.69
N VAL A 273 -11.02 8.39 3.18
CA VAL A 273 -12.33 8.00 3.73
C VAL A 273 -12.39 8.37 5.20
N THR A 274 -13.38 9.17 5.56
CA THR A 274 -13.69 9.55 6.94
C THR A 274 -15.05 9.00 7.36
N LYS A 275 -15.29 8.88 8.66
CA LYS A 275 -16.55 8.35 9.25
C LYS A 275 -17.83 8.93 8.66
N ASP A 276 -17.83 10.23 8.36
CA ASP A 276 -18.98 10.96 7.82
C ASP A 276 -19.01 11.03 6.28
N ALA A 277 -18.11 10.31 5.61
CA ALA A 277 -17.97 10.29 4.15
C ALA A 277 -17.63 8.88 3.64
N ILE A 278 -18.30 7.85 4.15
CA ILE A 278 -18.22 6.48 3.65
C ILE A 278 -19.27 6.33 2.53
N ASP A 279 -18.89 6.65 1.31
CA ASP A 279 -19.73 6.53 0.11
C ASP A 279 -18.81 6.16 -1.07
N VAL A 280 -18.28 4.92 -1.02
CA VAL A 280 -17.21 4.44 -1.91
C VAL A 280 -17.72 4.30 -3.34
N VAL A 281 -18.88 3.69 -3.53
CA VAL A 281 -19.43 3.40 -4.86
C VAL A 281 -19.72 4.70 -5.61
N ARG A 282 -20.48 5.61 -5.00
CA ARG A 282 -20.80 6.91 -5.58
C ARG A 282 -19.55 7.76 -5.82
N THR A 283 -18.57 7.70 -4.90
CA THR A 283 -17.29 8.40 -5.07
C THR A 283 -16.50 7.84 -6.24
N TYR A 284 -16.43 6.51 -6.36
CA TYR A 284 -15.77 5.86 -7.48
C TYR A 284 -16.43 6.25 -8.82
N GLU A 285 -17.75 6.12 -8.93
CA GLU A 285 -18.50 6.47 -10.14
C GLU A 285 -18.24 7.91 -10.56
N HIS A 286 -18.37 8.85 -9.61
CA HIS A 286 -18.12 10.25 -9.86
C HIS A 286 -16.70 10.54 -10.39
N LEU A 287 -15.67 9.91 -9.81
CA LEU A 287 -14.29 10.13 -10.20
C LEU A 287 -13.95 9.42 -11.53
N ALA A 288 -14.52 8.26 -11.77
CA ALA A 288 -14.39 7.56 -13.05
C ALA A 288 -15.06 8.35 -14.20
N GLU A 289 -16.25 8.94 -13.97
CA GLU A 289 -16.93 9.84 -14.91
C GLU A 289 -16.12 11.12 -15.20
N LEU A 290 -15.36 11.63 -14.23
CA LEU A 290 -14.44 12.75 -14.48
C LEU A 290 -13.25 12.38 -15.35
N GLY A 291 -12.95 11.07 -15.54
CA GLY A 291 -11.86 10.58 -16.37
C GLY A 291 -10.60 10.15 -15.63
N PHE A 292 -10.66 9.94 -14.31
CA PHE A 292 -9.53 9.33 -13.60
C PHE A 292 -9.35 7.87 -14.02
N PHE A 293 -8.11 7.49 -14.29
CA PHE A 293 -7.78 6.12 -14.67
C PHE A 293 -7.92 5.14 -13.50
N GLU A 294 -7.49 5.55 -12.30
CA GLU A 294 -7.65 4.79 -11.06
C GLU A 294 -8.13 5.68 -9.92
N VAL A 295 -8.89 5.05 -9.03
CA VAL A 295 -9.37 5.63 -7.78
C VAL A 295 -8.92 4.75 -6.62
N GLY A 296 -8.11 5.31 -5.72
CA GLY A 296 -7.61 4.63 -4.53
C GLY A 296 -8.21 5.21 -3.26
N PHE A 297 -8.78 4.36 -2.43
CA PHE A 297 -9.37 4.74 -1.15
C PHE A 297 -8.42 4.43 0.01
N SER A 298 -8.26 5.38 0.91
CA SER A 298 -7.47 5.22 2.14
C SER A 298 -8.32 5.58 3.34
N PRO A 299 -8.52 4.67 4.28
CA PRO A 299 -9.04 5.04 5.59
C PRO A 299 -8.19 6.17 6.19
N VAL A 300 -8.85 7.12 6.83
CA VAL A 300 -8.14 8.21 7.51
C VAL A 300 -7.32 7.65 8.68
N THR A 301 -6.06 8.10 8.80
CA THR A 301 -5.27 7.85 10.01
C THR A 301 -5.67 8.89 11.05
N ALA A 302 -6.21 8.44 12.17
CA ALA A 302 -6.73 9.30 13.23
C ALA A 302 -6.54 8.65 14.59
N GLU A 303 -6.34 9.48 15.62
CA GLU A 303 -6.38 9.02 17.00
C GLU A 303 -7.81 8.58 17.36
N ALA A 304 -7.91 7.62 18.28
CA ALA A 304 -9.18 7.12 18.76
C ALA A 304 -10.08 8.27 19.31
N GLY A 305 -11.36 8.24 18.93
CA GLY A 305 -12.34 9.22 19.39
C GLY A 305 -12.37 10.56 18.64
N THR A 306 -11.56 10.72 17.56
CA THR A 306 -11.69 11.89 16.68
C THR A 306 -13.01 11.85 15.91
N GLU A 307 -13.58 13.02 15.59
CA GLU A 307 -14.89 13.11 14.92
C GLU A 307 -14.93 12.49 13.51
N TYR A 308 -13.77 12.35 12.86
CA TYR A 308 -13.61 11.80 11.51
C TYR A 308 -12.98 10.41 11.49
N GLY A 309 -12.50 9.91 12.64
CA GLY A 309 -11.88 8.59 12.77
C GLY A 309 -12.89 7.46 12.55
N LEU A 310 -12.45 6.38 11.92
CA LEU A 310 -13.30 5.23 11.63
C LEU A 310 -13.33 4.27 12.83
N GLU A 311 -14.52 3.97 13.29
CA GLU A 311 -14.79 2.97 14.31
C GLU A 311 -14.95 1.56 13.65
N PRO A 312 -14.95 0.47 14.43
CA PRO A 312 -15.12 -0.88 13.86
C PRO A 312 -16.42 -1.08 13.06
N THR A 313 -17.48 -0.35 13.39
CA THR A 313 -18.74 -0.34 12.62
C THR A 313 -18.57 0.32 11.27
N ASP A 314 -17.81 1.42 11.21
CA ASP A 314 -17.53 2.17 9.99
C ASP A 314 -16.63 1.35 9.06
N LEU A 315 -15.66 0.61 9.61
CA LEU A 315 -14.81 -0.32 8.84
C LEU A 315 -15.62 -1.47 8.22
N ARG A 316 -16.65 -1.99 8.89
CA ARG A 316 -17.56 -2.98 8.31
C ARG A 316 -18.38 -2.41 7.16
N GLU A 317 -18.88 -1.19 7.31
CA GLU A 317 -19.58 -0.48 6.24
C GLU A 317 -18.65 -0.24 5.04
N LEU A 318 -17.44 0.24 5.27
CA LEU A 318 -16.43 0.44 4.24
C LEU A 318 -16.14 -0.88 3.50
N LEU A 319 -15.98 -1.98 4.22
CA LEU A 319 -15.75 -3.30 3.64
C LEU A 319 -16.93 -3.77 2.79
N SER A 320 -18.16 -3.51 3.23
CA SER A 320 -19.37 -3.84 2.47
C SER A 320 -19.38 -3.12 1.11
N GLN A 321 -19.07 -1.83 1.11
CA GLN A 321 -19.00 -1.03 -0.13
C GLN A 321 -17.79 -1.39 -1.00
N PHE A 322 -16.67 -1.79 -0.40
CA PHE A 322 -15.52 -2.33 -1.15
C PHE A 322 -15.89 -3.63 -1.88
N ARG A 323 -16.68 -4.50 -1.24
CA ARG A 323 -17.18 -5.74 -1.86
C ARG A 323 -18.17 -5.45 -2.99
N GLU A 324 -19.05 -4.46 -2.81
CA GLU A 324 -19.98 -4.02 -3.87
C GLU A 324 -19.23 -3.50 -5.10
N LEU A 325 -18.26 -2.61 -4.91
CA LEU A 325 -17.40 -2.13 -6.00
C LEU A 325 -16.56 -3.25 -6.60
N GLY A 326 -16.13 -4.23 -5.79
CA GLY A 326 -15.43 -5.42 -6.25
C GLY A 326 -16.28 -6.34 -7.12
N GLN A 327 -17.60 -6.44 -6.88
CA GLN A 327 -18.52 -7.17 -7.74
C GLN A 327 -18.60 -6.50 -9.13
N LEU A 328 -18.75 -5.18 -9.17
CA LEU A 328 -18.70 -4.42 -10.42
C LEU A 328 -17.37 -4.62 -11.15
N TYR A 329 -16.27 -4.69 -10.41
CA TYR A 329 -14.94 -4.99 -10.97
C TYR A 329 -14.93 -6.34 -11.67
N VAL A 330 -15.43 -7.39 -11.02
CA VAL A 330 -15.50 -8.75 -11.61
C VAL A 330 -16.37 -8.77 -12.86
N GLU A 331 -17.57 -8.17 -12.81
CA GLU A 331 -18.48 -8.10 -13.96
C GLU A 331 -17.81 -7.47 -15.19
N ARG A 332 -17.11 -6.36 -15.01
CA ARG A 332 -16.36 -5.69 -16.06
C ARG A 332 -15.15 -6.50 -16.52
N ALA A 333 -14.40 -7.08 -15.58
CA ALA A 333 -13.23 -7.91 -15.88
C ALA A 333 -13.57 -9.12 -16.75
N LEU A 334 -14.72 -9.77 -16.54
CA LEU A 334 -15.20 -10.86 -17.37
C LEU A 334 -15.51 -10.44 -18.82
N ASN A 335 -15.64 -9.15 -19.08
CA ASN A 335 -15.81 -8.55 -20.41
C ASN A 335 -14.53 -7.84 -20.91
N ASN A 336 -13.37 -8.12 -20.33
CA ASN A 336 -12.08 -7.50 -20.63
C ASN A 336 -12.07 -5.97 -20.44
N GLN A 337 -12.86 -5.47 -19.51
CA GLN A 337 -12.90 -4.05 -19.16
C GLN A 337 -12.18 -3.84 -17.82
N TYR A 338 -11.14 -3.01 -17.84
CA TYR A 338 -10.43 -2.64 -16.62
C TYR A 338 -11.27 -1.69 -15.79
N THR A 339 -11.40 -1.99 -14.52
CA THR A 339 -12.01 -1.10 -13.53
C THR A 339 -10.90 -0.51 -12.68
N GLY A 340 -10.75 0.80 -12.70
CA GLY A 340 -9.70 1.51 -11.97
C GLY A 340 -9.88 1.56 -10.44
N PHE A 341 -10.39 0.50 -9.83
CA PHE A 341 -10.43 0.37 -8.37
C PHE A 341 -9.08 -0.11 -7.85
N SER A 342 -8.18 0.85 -7.54
CA SER A 342 -6.78 0.55 -7.28
C SER A 342 -6.53 -0.32 -6.05
N ASN A 343 -7.41 -0.28 -5.03
CA ASN A 343 -7.29 -1.14 -3.85
C ASN A 343 -7.38 -2.63 -4.20
N LEU A 344 -8.32 -2.99 -5.09
CA LEU A 344 -8.45 -4.36 -5.56
C LEU A 344 -7.35 -4.72 -6.57
N SER A 345 -7.08 -3.83 -7.53
CA SER A 345 -6.04 -4.05 -8.54
C SER A 345 -4.66 -4.28 -7.92
N THR A 346 -4.30 -3.52 -6.87
CA THR A 346 -3.03 -3.72 -6.15
C THR A 346 -2.98 -5.07 -5.45
N MET A 347 -4.08 -5.47 -4.79
CA MET A 347 -4.17 -6.78 -4.14
C MET A 347 -4.06 -7.93 -5.14
N LEU A 348 -4.77 -7.86 -6.26
CA LEU A 348 -4.70 -8.86 -7.33
C LEU A 348 -3.28 -8.96 -7.92
N THR A 349 -2.58 -7.82 -8.06
CA THR A 349 -1.17 -7.78 -8.48
C THR A 349 -0.27 -8.48 -7.46
N ASP A 350 -0.40 -8.15 -6.17
CA ASP A 350 0.40 -8.78 -5.11
C ASP A 350 0.19 -10.30 -5.06
N ILE A 351 -1.06 -10.76 -5.21
CA ILE A 351 -1.40 -12.17 -5.26
C ILE A 351 -0.79 -12.83 -6.51
N HIS A 352 -0.96 -12.23 -7.68
CA HIS A 352 -0.50 -12.78 -8.96
C HIS A 352 1.03 -12.92 -9.00
N LEU A 353 1.74 -11.95 -8.47
CA LEU A 353 3.22 -11.97 -8.40
C LEU A 353 3.77 -12.82 -7.25
N GLY A 354 2.91 -13.44 -6.43
CA GLY A 354 3.35 -14.22 -5.27
C GLY A 354 4.08 -13.38 -4.23
N THR A 355 3.65 -12.12 -4.04
CA THR A 355 4.31 -11.19 -3.13
C THR A 355 4.30 -11.72 -1.70
N ASN A 356 5.47 -11.74 -1.04
CA ASN A 356 5.63 -12.12 0.36
C ASN A 356 6.46 -11.06 1.09
N LYS A 357 5.76 -10.14 1.79
CA LYS A 357 6.32 -8.96 2.45
C LYS A 357 6.80 -9.28 3.85
N PHE A 358 7.97 -8.78 4.21
CA PHE A 358 8.49 -8.76 5.58
C PHE A 358 8.33 -7.39 6.25
N PHE A 359 8.01 -6.36 5.44
CA PHE A 359 7.76 -4.98 5.82
C PHE A 359 6.54 -4.47 5.07
N PRO A 360 5.77 -3.52 5.64
CA PRO A 360 4.53 -3.04 5.01
C PRO A 360 4.77 -2.22 3.74
N CYS A 361 5.92 -1.57 3.65
CA CYS A 361 6.31 -0.71 2.52
C CYS A 361 7.83 -0.53 2.47
N GLY A 362 8.31 0.28 1.50
CA GLY A 362 9.74 0.57 1.31
C GLY A 362 10.34 1.61 2.28
N ALA A 363 9.54 2.18 3.19
CA ALA A 363 10.02 3.21 4.10
C ALA A 363 11.18 2.72 5.00
N GLY A 364 12.27 3.48 5.03
CA GLY A 364 13.51 3.12 5.74
C GLY A 364 14.39 2.09 5.03
N LEU A 365 13.93 1.51 3.91
CA LEU A 365 14.69 0.61 3.06
C LEU A 365 15.02 1.30 1.73
N GLY A 366 14.21 1.05 0.70
CA GLY A 366 14.38 1.68 -0.61
C GLY A 366 13.82 3.10 -0.72
N LEU A 367 13.08 3.59 0.30
CA LEU A 367 12.45 4.89 0.32
C LEU A 367 12.80 5.65 1.61
N LEU A 368 13.21 6.91 1.46
CA LEU A 368 13.38 7.88 2.54
C LEU A 368 12.67 9.20 2.18
N ASP A 369 12.52 10.07 3.15
CA ASP A 369 11.94 11.39 2.99
C ASP A 369 12.92 12.49 3.43
N VAL A 370 12.88 13.64 2.76
CA VAL A 370 13.69 14.82 3.10
C VAL A 370 12.76 16.02 3.24
N ASP A 371 12.81 16.67 4.40
CA ASP A 371 12.04 17.89 4.65
C ASP A 371 12.71 19.16 4.10
N GLY A 372 12.06 20.33 4.28
CA GLY A 372 12.54 21.61 3.80
C GLY A 372 13.87 22.07 4.42
N ASN A 373 14.33 21.49 5.52
CA ASN A 373 15.61 21.75 6.18
C ASN A 373 16.71 20.76 5.75
N GLY A 374 16.37 19.75 4.95
CA GLY A 374 17.28 18.67 4.58
C GLY A 374 17.33 17.54 5.60
N ASP A 375 16.45 17.53 6.59
CA ASP A 375 16.36 16.47 7.58
C ASP A 375 15.76 15.21 6.97
N VAL A 376 16.37 14.05 7.26
CA VAL A 376 16.00 12.76 6.69
C VAL A 376 15.07 12.02 7.65
N TYR A 377 13.91 11.64 7.15
CA TYR A 377 12.87 10.90 7.87
C TYR A 377 12.56 9.54 7.22
N LEU A 378 11.89 8.68 7.99
CA LEU A 378 11.48 7.36 7.54
C LEU A 378 10.58 7.42 6.28
N CYS A 379 9.58 8.30 6.27
CA CYS A 379 8.71 8.58 5.13
C CYS A 379 8.02 9.94 5.28
N HIS A 380 7.32 10.40 4.24
CA HIS A 380 6.62 11.68 4.17
C HIS A 380 5.56 11.93 5.27
N ARG A 381 5.23 10.93 6.06
CA ARG A 381 4.29 11.08 7.19
C ARG A 381 4.97 11.46 8.51
N PHE A 382 6.31 11.44 8.57
CA PHE A 382 7.07 11.67 9.80
C PHE A 382 7.83 13.00 9.91
N PRO A 383 7.91 13.90 8.90
CA PRO A 383 8.57 15.18 9.11
C PRO A 383 8.11 15.87 10.40
N GLY A 384 9.08 16.42 11.16
CA GLY A 384 8.82 16.99 12.48
C GLY A 384 8.70 16.01 13.64
N ASN A 385 8.76 14.71 13.40
CA ASN A 385 8.86 13.71 14.46
C ASN A 385 10.33 13.36 14.72
N GLU A 386 10.88 13.83 15.84
CA GLU A 386 12.30 13.66 16.19
C GLU A 386 12.69 12.18 16.40
N GLU A 387 11.73 11.31 16.77
CA GLU A 387 11.98 9.88 16.91
C GLU A 387 12.18 9.20 15.57
N GLN A 388 11.62 9.74 14.50
CA GLN A 388 11.70 9.19 13.14
C GLN A 388 12.58 10.04 12.22
N LYS A 389 13.41 10.92 12.78
CA LYS A 389 14.45 11.66 12.11
C LYS A 389 15.77 10.87 12.20
N TYR A 390 16.37 10.57 11.08
CA TYR A 390 17.55 9.71 10.96
C TYR A 390 18.79 10.46 10.45
N GLY A 391 18.80 11.78 10.45
CA GLY A 391 19.95 12.58 10.05
C GLY A 391 19.58 13.76 9.17
N ASN A 392 20.53 14.21 8.36
CA ASN A 392 20.37 15.34 7.43
C ASN A 392 21.16 15.04 6.15
N VAL A 393 20.70 15.51 5.00
CA VAL A 393 21.37 15.25 3.70
C VAL A 393 22.81 15.76 3.66
N LYS A 394 23.17 16.77 4.48
CA LYS A 394 24.51 17.34 4.59
C LYS A 394 25.43 16.52 5.48
N ASP A 395 24.92 16.10 6.63
CA ASP A 395 25.69 15.46 7.69
C ASP A 395 25.70 13.93 7.58
N GLY A 396 24.75 13.37 6.82
CA GLY A 396 24.58 11.94 6.63
C GLY A 396 23.43 11.35 7.45
N VAL A 397 23.24 10.03 7.34
CA VAL A 397 22.18 9.26 7.98
C VAL A 397 22.76 8.48 9.15
N ASP A 398 22.08 8.49 10.29
CA ASP A 398 22.34 7.61 11.43
C ASP A 398 21.82 6.20 11.13
N TYR A 399 22.68 5.41 10.50
CA TYR A 399 22.36 4.04 10.10
C TYR A 399 22.24 3.09 11.27
N ASP A 400 22.92 3.33 12.40
CA ASP A 400 22.79 2.47 13.60
C ASP A 400 21.35 2.56 14.13
N ARG A 401 20.83 3.78 14.20
CA ARG A 401 19.46 4.02 14.63
C ARG A 401 18.42 3.49 13.62
N LEU A 402 18.65 3.74 12.34
CA LEU A 402 17.77 3.23 11.27
C LEU A 402 17.77 1.69 11.21
N ASN A 403 18.94 1.06 11.34
CA ASN A 403 19.08 -0.40 11.46
C ASN A 403 18.30 -0.95 12.64
N THR A 404 18.42 -0.30 13.81
CA THR A 404 17.69 -0.70 15.00
C THR A 404 16.18 -0.67 14.78
N PHE A 405 15.67 0.41 14.17
CA PHE A 405 14.25 0.55 13.86
C PHE A 405 13.78 -0.52 12.87
N ILE A 406 14.44 -0.66 11.72
CA ILE A 406 14.03 -1.59 10.66
C ILE A 406 14.07 -3.03 11.14
N ASN A 407 15.13 -3.43 11.83
CA ASN A 407 15.22 -4.79 12.38
C ASN A 407 14.15 -5.03 13.47
N GLY A 408 13.84 -4.03 14.30
CA GLY A 408 12.73 -4.10 15.25
C GLY A 408 11.36 -4.22 14.60
N ALA A 409 11.15 -3.50 13.49
CA ALA A 409 9.89 -3.46 12.76
C ALA A 409 9.65 -4.65 11.81
N HIS A 410 10.63 -5.55 11.66
CA HIS A 410 10.50 -6.76 10.84
C HIS A 410 9.31 -7.61 11.30
N LEU A 411 8.53 -8.13 10.33
CA LEU A 411 7.32 -8.92 10.57
C LEU A 411 7.55 -10.07 11.58
N GLY A 412 8.70 -10.73 11.51
CA GLY A 412 9.09 -11.81 12.42
C GLY A 412 9.27 -11.37 13.88
N ASN A 413 9.37 -10.06 14.16
CA ASN A 413 9.48 -9.50 15.50
C ASN A 413 8.14 -8.98 16.04
N LYS A 414 7.05 -9.09 15.27
CA LYS A 414 5.68 -8.69 15.66
C LYS A 414 4.87 -9.92 16.06
N PRO A 415 4.70 -10.23 17.38
CA PRO A 415 4.14 -11.52 17.83
C PRO A 415 2.76 -11.84 17.24
N VAL A 416 1.85 -10.83 17.16
CA VAL A 416 0.51 -11.01 16.62
C VAL A 416 0.54 -11.33 15.12
N CYS A 417 1.52 -10.79 14.38
CA CYS A 417 1.65 -11.02 12.95
C CYS A 417 2.23 -12.40 12.62
N GLN A 418 2.98 -13.01 13.52
CA GLN A 418 3.61 -14.33 13.29
C GLN A 418 2.59 -15.43 13.04
N THR A 419 1.42 -15.33 13.67
CA THR A 419 0.31 -16.29 13.51
C THR A 419 -0.79 -15.81 12.54
N CYS A 420 -0.61 -14.64 11.92
CA CYS A 420 -1.60 -14.07 10.99
C CYS A 420 -1.44 -14.69 9.59
N TRP A 421 -2.52 -15.21 9.04
CA TRP A 421 -2.50 -15.89 7.74
C TRP A 421 -2.25 -14.94 6.56
N ILE A 422 -2.59 -13.62 6.67
CA ILE A 422 -2.30 -12.63 5.61
C ILE A 422 -0.95 -11.94 5.78
N ARG A 423 -0.10 -12.40 6.69
CA ARG A 423 1.13 -11.68 7.09
C ARG A 423 2.02 -11.27 5.91
N GLY A 424 2.18 -12.14 4.93
CA GLY A 424 3.02 -11.89 3.75
C GLY A 424 2.43 -10.89 2.76
N LEU A 425 1.11 -10.72 2.70
CA LEU A 425 0.48 -9.66 1.90
C LEU A 425 0.41 -8.33 2.66
N CYS A 426 0.21 -8.36 4.00
CA CYS A 426 0.07 -7.18 4.84
C CYS A 426 1.43 -6.55 5.20
N GLY A 427 2.45 -7.34 5.54
CA GLY A 427 3.74 -6.85 6.02
C GLY A 427 3.74 -6.21 7.41
N GLY A 428 2.63 -6.29 8.17
CA GLY A 428 2.54 -5.82 9.56
C GLY A 428 1.97 -4.42 9.79
N GLY A 429 1.38 -3.78 8.76
CA GLY A 429 0.67 -2.49 8.87
C GLY A 429 1.58 -1.25 8.78
N CYS A 430 0.97 -0.09 8.56
CA CYS A 430 1.66 1.18 8.36
C CYS A 430 2.37 1.66 9.64
N TYR A 431 3.63 2.03 9.54
CA TYR A 431 4.42 2.56 10.66
C TYR A 431 3.84 3.82 11.27
N HIS A 432 3.35 4.74 10.44
CA HIS A 432 2.77 5.99 10.93
C HIS A 432 1.43 5.76 11.64
N GLU A 433 0.61 4.84 11.14
CA GLU A 433 -0.66 4.50 11.81
C GLU A 433 -0.39 3.85 13.18
N ALA A 434 0.57 2.93 13.26
CA ALA A 434 0.99 2.33 14.54
C ALA A 434 1.53 3.38 15.51
N MET A 435 2.33 4.35 15.03
CA MET A 435 2.82 5.46 15.85
C MET A 435 1.67 6.34 16.35
N THR A 436 0.69 6.63 15.49
CA THR A 436 -0.47 7.46 15.85
C THR A 436 -1.36 6.76 16.88
N GLU A 437 -1.55 5.44 16.73
CA GLU A 437 -2.46 4.66 17.60
C GLU A 437 -1.80 4.28 18.93
N PHE A 438 -0.52 3.88 18.90
CA PHE A 438 0.16 3.26 20.06
C PHE A 438 1.39 4.04 20.54
N GLY A 439 1.82 5.08 19.84
CA GLY A 439 3.08 5.78 20.13
C GLY A 439 4.34 4.98 19.77
N ASP A 440 4.21 3.87 19.05
CA ASP A 440 5.32 3.01 18.65
C ASP A 440 5.13 2.51 17.21
N ALA A 441 5.98 2.99 16.29
CA ALA A 441 5.93 2.66 14.87
C ALA A 441 6.33 1.20 14.55
N THR A 442 6.92 0.46 15.49
CA THR A 442 7.32 -0.94 15.31
C THR A 442 6.17 -1.92 15.55
N LEU A 443 5.08 -1.48 16.18
CA LEU A 443 3.92 -2.32 16.47
C LEU A 443 3.06 -2.57 15.21
N PRO A 444 2.24 -3.62 15.19
CA PRO A 444 1.23 -3.80 14.14
C PRO A 444 0.06 -2.83 14.34
N ASN A 445 -0.56 -2.39 13.24
CA ASN A 445 -1.77 -1.59 13.29
C ASN A 445 -3.00 -2.49 13.56
N LEU A 446 -3.32 -2.73 14.83
CA LEU A 446 -4.36 -3.69 15.24
C LEU A 446 -5.77 -3.25 14.84
N HIS A 447 -6.03 -1.95 14.77
CA HIS A 447 -7.34 -1.38 14.43
C HIS A 447 -7.87 -1.87 13.08
N TYR A 448 -6.99 -2.09 12.11
CA TYR A 448 -7.36 -2.52 10.75
C TYR A 448 -7.21 -4.02 10.49
N CYS A 449 -6.77 -4.81 11.46
CA CYS A 449 -6.42 -6.22 11.21
C CYS A 449 -7.59 -7.05 10.68
N ASP A 450 -8.78 -6.92 11.27
CA ASP A 450 -9.97 -7.70 10.85
C ASP A 450 -10.45 -7.24 9.46
N PHE A 451 -10.51 -5.93 9.22
CA PHE A 451 -10.81 -5.38 7.90
C PHE A 451 -9.85 -5.93 6.83
N LEU A 452 -8.55 -5.92 7.10
CA LEU A 452 -7.55 -6.41 6.14
C LEU A 452 -7.65 -7.91 5.88
N ARG A 453 -7.94 -8.72 6.91
CA ARG A 453 -8.16 -10.17 6.73
C ARG A 453 -9.35 -10.46 5.84
N GLU A 454 -10.50 -9.84 6.13
CA GLU A 454 -11.71 -10.04 5.35
C GLU A 454 -11.60 -9.47 3.93
N TRP A 455 -10.90 -8.35 3.76
CA TRP A 455 -10.63 -7.77 2.45
C TRP A 455 -9.69 -8.65 1.62
N THR A 456 -8.65 -9.21 2.24
CA THR A 456 -7.71 -10.13 1.58
C THR A 456 -8.41 -11.42 1.16
N GLU A 457 -9.26 -11.98 2.02
CA GLU A 457 -10.04 -13.16 1.69
C GLU A 457 -10.96 -12.92 0.49
N TYR A 458 -11.63 -11.77 0.46
CA TYR A 458 -12.42 -11.36 -0.69
C TYR A 458 -11.57 -11.23 -1.96
N GLY A 459 -10.40 -10.61 -1.89
CA GLY A 459 -9.47 -10.47 -3.02
C GLY A 459 -8.98 -11.80 -3.56
N ILE A 460 -8.71 -12.78 -2.70
CA ILE A 460 -8.33 -14.14 -3.12
C ILE A 460 -9.47 -14.81 -3.87
N ARG A 461 -10.72 -14.70 -3.39
CA ARG A 461 -11.89 -15.22 -4.10
C ARG A 461 -12.05 -14.60 -5.50
N VAL A 462 -11.89 -13.29 -5.59
CA VAL A 462 -11.93 -12.57 -6.87
C VAL A 462 -10.80 -13.05 -7.80
N TYR A 463 -9.59 -13.19 -7.28
CA TYR A 463 -8.44 -13.69 -8.03
C TYR A 463 -8.73 -15.06 -8.64
N MET A 464 -9.14 -16.02 -7.81
CA MET A 464 -9.46 -17.38 -8.26
C MET A 464 -10.61 -17.41 -9.28
N GLN A 465 -11.65 -16.60 -9.07
CA GLN A 465 -12.77 -16.49 -10.00
C GLN A 465 -12.33 -15.94 -11.37
N LEU A 466 -11.43 -14.96 -11.40
CA LEU A 466 -10.93 -14.38 -12.65
C LEU A 466 -9.99 -15.34 -13.36
N GLU A 467 -9.08 -16.02 -12.67
CA GLU A 467 -8.21 -17.03 -13.26
C GLU A 467 -8.99 -18.19 -13.87
N GLU A 468 -10.12 -18.59 -13.27
CA GLU A 468 -10.98 -19.65 -13.80
C GLU A 468 -11.82 -19.19 -15.01
N LYS A 469 -12.43 -17.99 -14.93
CA LYS A 469 -13.44 -17.54 -15.91
C LYS A 469 -12.90 -16.64 -17.01
N ASN A 470 -11.80 -15.95 -16.78
CA ASN A 470 -11.11 -15.09 -17.75
C ASN A 470 -9.60 -15.14 -17.56
N PRO A 471 -8.96 -16.31 -17.78
CA PRO A 471 -7.52 -16.48 -17.56
C PRO A 471 -6.72 -15.47 -18.40
N GLY A 472 -5.69 -14.89 -17.78
CA GLY A 472 -4.84 -13.88 -18.40
C GLY A 472 -5.33 -12.44 -18.24
N PHE A 473 -6.56 -12.18 -17.78
CA PHE A 473 -7.04 -10.82 -17.53
C PHE A 473 -6.13 -10.08 -16.53
N ILE A 474 -5.77 -10.72 -15.42
CA ILE A 474 -4.95 -10.10 -14.38
C ILE A 474 -3.58 -9.74 -14.93
N GLU A 475 -2.90 -10.65 -15.61
CA GLU A 475 -1.60 -10.39 -16.22
C GLU A 475 -1.66 -9.23 -17.24
N GLN A 476 -2.64 -9.28 -18.14
CA GLN A 476 -2.74 -8.34 -19.26
C GLN A 476 -3.21 -6.95 -18.84
N TYR A 477 -4.28 -6.86 -18.04
CA TYR A 477 -4.95 -5.59 -17.75
C TYR A 477 -4.59 -4.99 -16.39
N VAL A 478 -4.21 -5.83 -15.42
CA VAL A 478 -3.92 -5.38 -14.06
C VAL A 478 -2.42 -5.21 -13.86
N VAL A 479 -1.62 -6.22 -14.20
CA VAL A 479 -0.17 -6.17 -13.98
C VAL A 479 0.52 -5.32 -15.05
N ARG A 480 0.33 -5.63 -16.34
CA ARG A 480 0.96 -4.91 -17.45
C ARG A 480 0.27 -3.58 -17.77
N GLY A 481 -1.06 -3.53 -17.72
CA GLY A 481 -1.85 -2.36 -18.09
C GLY A 481 -1.65 -1.13 -17.19
N ARG A 482 -1.19 -1.32 -15.96
CA ARG A 482 -0.87 -0.21 -15.03
C ARG A 482 0.43 0.51 -15.37
N GLY A 483 1.37 -0.16 -16.06
CA GLY A 483 2.66 0.41 -16.49
C GLY A 483 2.57 1.23 -17.76
N ASP A 484 1.83 0.71 -18.74
CA ASP A 484 1.61 1.33 -20.05
C ASP A 484 0.11 1.21 -20.37
N ALA A 485 -0.69 2.22 -19.97
CA ALA A 485 -2.11 2.21 -20.35
C ALA A 485 -2.21 2.14 -21.88
N PRO A 486 -2.79 1.08 -22.45
CA PRO A 486 -2.99 1.01 -23.90
C PRO A 486 -3.91 2.17 -24.31
N LYS A 487 -3.53 2.91 -25.33
CA LYS A 487 -4.34 4.01 -25.92
C LYS A 487 -5.73 3.57 -26.42
N GLU A 488 -6.06 2.28 -26.30
CA GLU A 488 -7.27 1.64 -26.80
C GLU A 488 -8.29 1.30 -25.71
N LEU A 489 -8.05 1.67 -24.44
CA LEU A 489 -8.95 1.40 -23.31
C LEU A 489 -9.79 2.60 -22.86
N THR A 490 -9.87 3.68 -23.68
CA THR A 490 -10.76 4.84 -23.47
C THR A 490 -12.01 4.73 -24.32
#